data_3825903bc7e926906827045013283376
#
_entry.id   3825903bc7e926906827045013283376
#
_cell.length_a   1.000
_cell.length_b   1.000
_cell.length_c   1.000
_cell.angle_alpha   90.00
_cell.angle_beta   90.00
_cell.angle_gamma   90.00
#
_symmetry.space_group_name_H-M   'P 1'
#
loop_
_entity.id
_entity.type
_entity.pdbx_description
1 polymer ?
#
loop_
_entity_poly.entity_id
_entity_poly.type
_entity_poly.pdbx_seq_one_letter_code
_entity_poly.pdbx_strand_id
1 'polypeptide(L)'
;MLAALLVTAGCDAISTTPPAPTPADFQGIASELTKRSVVIDDLVSGDAGCTEPALIPTAIGLTASGLDQAEPVRLYLYIFRNRTSFEKLRADVDTCARSFVTDPETFETIEQSPFVVAGQGPWAPDFEAAVRTALEIAAGTGD
;
A
#
# COMPACT_ATOMS: atom_id res chain seq x y z
N MET A 1 27.64 -18.18 -54.29
CA MET A 1 26.54 -18.47 -53.38
C MET A 1 26.80 -17.74 -52.09
N LEU A 2 26.15 -16.58 -51.85
CA LEU A 2 26.24 -15.82 -50.61
C LEU A 2 25.05 -16.21 -49.73
N ALA A 3 25.34 -16.81 -48.57
CA ALA A 3 24.29 -17.08 -47.59
C ALA A 3 24.13 -15.83 -46.69
N ALA A 4 22.96 -15.20 -46.76
CA ALA A 4 22.61 -14.09 -45.88
C ALA A 4 22.07 -14.66 -44.55
N LEU A 5 22.79 -14.45 -43.46
CA LEU A 5 22.29 -14.68 -42.08
C LEU A 5 21.34 -13.56 -41.71
N LEU A 6 20.05 -13.89 -41.56
CA LEU A 6 19.06 -13.03 -40.94
C LEU A 6 19.21 -13.13 -39.42
N VAL A 7 19.74 -12.07 -38.80
CA VAL A 7 19.71 -11.88 -37.33
C VAL A 7 18.35 -11.30 -36.97
N THR A 8 17.47 -12.13 -36.42
CA THR A 8 16.22 -11.65 -35.82
C THR A 8 16.54 -11.04 -34.45
N ALA A 9 16.59 -9.72 -34.38
CA ALA A 9 16.62 -9.01 -33.11
C ALA A 9 15.26 -9.22 -32.40
N GLY A 10 15.24 -10.10 -31.41
CA GLY A 10 14.10 -10.23 -30.49
C GLY A 10 13.98 -8.95 -29.68
N CYS A 11 12.93 -8.15 -29.91
CA CYS A 11 12.54 -7.13 -28.97
C CYS A 11 11.95 -7.81 -27.73
N ASP A 12 12.77 -7.94 -26.68
CA ASP A 12 12.24 -8.24 -25.36
C ASP A 12 11.24 -7.13 -25.01
N ALA A 13 9.97 -7.50 -24.90
CA ALA A 13 8.93 -6.58 -24.46
C ALA A 13 9.28 -6.13 -23.05
N ILE A 14 9.76 -4.88 -22.92
CA ILE A 14 10.02 -4.25 -21.62
C ILE A 14 8.69 -4.21 -20.89
N SER A 15 8.54 -4.99 -19.84
CA SER A 15 7.35 -4.93 -18.98
C SER A 15 7.24 -3.53 -18.39
N THR A 16 6.17 -2.81 -18.74
CA THR A 16 5.89 -1.46 -18.24
C THR A 16 5.17 -1.49 -16.90
N THR A 17 4.87 -2.68 -16.37
CA THR A 17 4.25 -2.82 -15.06
C THR A 17 5.27 -2.49 -13.97
N PRO A 18 5.02 -1.47 -13.12
CA PRO A 18 5.91 -1.18 -12.00
C PRO A 18 6.03 -2.40 -11.08
N PRO A 19 7.21 -2.65 -10.48
CA PRO A 19 7.33 -3.68 -9.47
C PRO A 19 6.45 -3.35 -8.26
N ALA A 20 6.04 -4.38 -7.52
CA ALA A 20 5.35 -4.20 -6.26
C ALA A 20 6.23 -3.43 -5.25
N PRO A 21 5.64 -2.59 -4.37
CA PRO A 21 6.41 -1.87 -3.35
C PRO A 21 7.12 -2.86 -2.43
N THR A 22 8.30 -2.48 -2.00
CA THR A 22 9.13 -3.25 -1.08
C THR A 22 9.17 -2.57 0.30
N PRO A 23 9.66 -3.25 1.34
CA PRO A 23 9.91 -2.60 2.63
C PRO A 23 10.82 -1.38 2.53
N ALA A 24 11.69 -1.28 1.52
CA ALA A 24 12.53 -0.11 1.28
C ALA A 24 11.72 1.11 0.81
N ASP A 25 10.71 0.90 -0.04
CA ASP A 25 9.79 1.96 -0.48
C ASP A 25 8.90 2.46 0.67
N PHE A 26 8.63 1.58 1.61
CA PHE A 26 7.83 1.81 2.79
C PHE A 26 8.62 2.41 3.97
N GLN A 27 9.94 2.48 3.89
CA GLN A 27 10.83 2.79 5.02
C GLN A 27 10.50 4.12 5.72
N GLY A 28 10.12 5.14 5.00
CA GLY A 28 9.73 6.43 5.57
C GLY A 28 8.49 6.30 6.47
N ILE A 29 7.48 5.62 5.98
CA ILE A 29 6.23 5.36 6.72
C ILE A 29 6.52 4.49 7.95
N ALA A 30 7.28 3.40 7.80
CA ALA A 30 7.66 2.51 8.89
C ALA A 30 8.39 3.24 10.01
N SER A 31 9.32 4.14 9.64
CA SER A 31 10.05 4.98 10.60
C SER A 31 9.11 5.89 11.39
N GLU A 32 8.15 6.53 10.74
CA GLU A 32 7.19 7.41 11.41
C GLU A 32 6.20 6.63 12.29
N LEU A 33 5.77 5.45 11.87
CA LEU A 33 4.96 4.55 12.70
C LEU A 33 5.71 4.14 13.97
N THR A 34 6.94 3.67 13.83
CA THR A 34 7.78 3.22 14.96
C THR A 34 8.05 4.35 15.96
N LYS A 35 8.31 5.56 15.49
CA LYS A 35 8.48 6.75 16.35
C LYS A 35 7.24 7.05 17.21
N ARG A 36 6.08 6.59 16.77
CA ARG A 36 4.77 6.77 17.46
C ARG A 36 4.31 5.52 18.19
N SER A 37 5.24 4.60 18.48
CA SER A 37 4.96 3.37 19.22
C SER A 37 3.96 2.43 18.51
N VAL A 38 3.84 2.52 17.20
CA VAL A 38 3.13 1.53 16.38
C VAL A 38 4.12 0.43 16.02
N VAL A 39 3.78 -0.78 16.39
CA VAL A 39 4.53 -2.00 16.06
C VAL A 39 3.97 -2.57 14.76
N ILE A 40 4.84 -2.90 13.81
CA ILE A 40 4.48 -3.46 12.52
C ILE A 40 5.15 -4.81 12.32
N ASP A 41 4.37 -5.79 11.85
CA ASP A 41 4.80 -7.16 11.60
C ASP A 41 4.18 -7.70 10.29
N ASP A 42 4.59 -8.90 9.90
CA ASP A 42 4.02 -9.66 8.78
C ASP A 42 3.87 -8.89 7.47
N LEU A 43 4.93 -8.16 7.09
CA LEU A 43 4.93 -7.39 5.83
C LEU A 43 4.93 -8.32 4.62
N VAL A 44 3.96 -8.12 3.74
CA VAL A 44 3.84 -8.84 2.47
C VAL A 44 3.69 -7.84 1.33
N SER A 45 4.75 -7.72 0.53
CA SER A 45 4.74 -6.88 -0.67
C SER A 45 3.82 -7.46 -1.74
N GLY A 46 3.01 -6.63 -2.38
CA GLY A 46 2.03 -7.05 -3.37
C GLY A 46 0.74 -7.62 -2.78
N ASP A 47 0.56 -7.62 -1.48
CA ASP A 47 -0.70 -8.01 -0.84
C ASP A 47 -1.63 -6.79 -0.73
N ALA A 48 -2.59 -6.72 -1.62
CA ALA A 48 -3.63 -5.68 -1.65
C ALA A 48 -4.90 -6.06 -0.86
N GLY A 49 -4.94 -7.25 -0.26
CA GLY A 49 -6.16 -7.79 0.37
C GLY A 49 -7.21 -8.29 -0.62
N CYS A 50 -6.96 -8.15 -1.91
CA CYS A 50 -7.82 -8.61 -3.00
C CYS A 50 -6.99 -8.94 -4.25
N THR A 51 -7.68 -9.39 -5.31
CA THR A 51 -7.03 -9.80 -6.57
C THR A 51 -7.04 -8.70 -7.64
N GLU A 52 -7.27 -7.42 -7.25
CA GLU A 52 -7.28 -6.30 -8.20
C GLU A 52 -5.87 -6.03 -8.76
N PRO A 53 -5.61 -6.32 -10.06
CA PRO A 53 -4.27 -6.24 -10.62
C PRO A 53 -3.67 -4.83 -10.58
N ALA A 54 -4.51 -3.80 -10.60
CA ALA A 54 -4.05 -2.41 -10.58
C ALA A 54 -3.52 -1.99 -9.19
N LEU A 55 -3.97 -2.63 -8.12
CA LEU A 55 -3.55 -2.34 -6.74
C LEU A 55 -2.36 -3.17 -6.27
N ILE A 56 -2.20 -4.39 -6.76
CA ILE A 56 -1.10 -5.29 -6.37
C ILE A 56 0.27 -4.59 -6.48
N PRO A 57 0.60 -3.87 -7.57
CA PRO A 57 1.89 -3.20 -7.68
C PRO A 57 2.08 -2.01 -6.73
N THR A 58 1.08 -1.61 -5.98
CA THR A 58 1.13 -0.47 -5.05
C THR A 58 1.03 -0.89 -3.59
N ALA A 59 0.67 -2.14 -3.32
CA ALA A 59 0.21 -2.57 -2.01
C ALA A 59 1.27 -3.27 -1.17
N ILE A 60 1.18 -3.05 0.14
CA ILE A 60 1.85 -3.83 1.18
C ILE A 60 0.80 -4.21 2.22
N GLY A 61 0.60 -5.53 2.43
CA GLY A 61 -0.14 -6.02 3.57
C GLY A 61 0.76 -6.10 4.80
N LEU A 62 0.25 -5.73 5.96
CA LEU A 62 0.99 -5.81 7.24
C LEU A 62 0.05 -6.00 8.41
N THR A 63 0.56 -6.43 9.55
CA THR A 63 -0.13 -6.34 10.83
C THR A 63 0.44 -5.19 11.64
N ALA A 64 -0.42 -4.51 12.40
CA ALA A 64 -0.01 -3.41 13.26
C ALA A 64 -0.72 -3.46 14.62
N SER A 65 -0.02 -3.01 15.65
CA SER A 65 -0.52 -2.90 17.01
C SER A 65 0.22 -1.78 17.75
N GLY A 66 -0.11 -1.58 19.01
CA GLY A 66 0.56 -0.60 19.87
C GLY A 66 -0.37 0.49 20.38
N LEU A 67 0.11 1.28 21.31
CA LEU A 67 -0.70 2.26 22.02
C LEU A 67 -1.92 1.59 22.68
N ASP A 68 -3.12 2.11 22.42
CA ASP A 68 -4.39 1.55 22.88
C ASP A 68 -4.92 0.39 21.98
N GLN A 69 -4.23 0.08 20.86
CA GLN A 69 -4.51 -1.06 19.99
C GLN A 69 -3.67 -2.26 20.41
N ALA A 70 -4.10 -2.98 21.46
CA ALA A 70 -3.36 -4.13 22.01
C ALA A 70 -3.38 -5.35 21.07
N GLU A 71 -4.52 -5.62 20.44
CA GLU A 71 -4.66 -6.71 19.49
C GLU A 71 -4.19 -6.27 18.09
N PRO A 72 -3.29 -7.05 17.44
CA PRO A 72 -2.84 -6.73 16.10
C PRO A 72 -4.00 -6.71 15.10
N VAL A 73 -4.00 -5.70 14.23
CA VAL A 73 -4.97 -5.57 13.14
C VAL A 73 -4.26 -5.71 11.79
N ARG A 74 -4.94 -6.34 10.83
CA ARG A 74 -4.45 -6.42 9.45
C ARG A 74 -4.73 -5.11 8.74
N LEU A 75 -3.69 -4.51 8.19
CA LEU A 75 -3.75 -3.28 7.40
C LEU A 75 -3.24 -3.54 5.99
N TYR A 76 -3.80 -2.83 5.04
CA TYR A 76 -3.35 -2.76 3.66
C TYR A 76 -2.95 -1.32 3.35
N LEU A 77 -1.66 -1.12 3.11
CA LEU A 77 -1.09 0.16 2.73
C LEU A 77 -0.90 0.19 1.22
N TYR A 78 -1.49 1.17 0.57
CA TYR A 78 -1.35 1.43 -0.85
C TYR A 78 -0.45 2.65 -1.04
N ILE A 79 0.69 2.44 -1.72
CA ILE A 79 1.70 3.46 -2.01
C ILE A 79 1.59 3.79 -3.49
N PHE A 80 0.84 4.81 -3.83
CA PHE A 80 0.72 5.25 -5.21
C PHE A 80 1.96 6.04 -5.63
N ARG A 81 2.34 5.90 -6.90
CA ARG A 81 3.57 6.51 -7.43
C ARG A 81 3.52 8.04 -7.39
N ASN A 82 2.34 8.61 -7.58
CA ASN A 82 2.09 10.05 -7.60
C ASN A 82 0.60 10.33 -7.38
N ARG A 83 0.26 11.62 -7.28
CA ARG A 83 -1.11 12.07 -7.08
C ARG A 83 -2.06 11.61 -8.21
N THR A 84 -1.63 11.62 -9.46
CA THR A 84 -2.45 11.18 -10.59
C THR A 84 -2.84 9.70 -10.46
N SER A 85 -1.90 8.85 -10.08
CA SER A 85 -2.17 7.43 -9.82
C SER A 85 -3.09 7.24 -8.61
N PHE A 86 -2.90 8.02 -7.56
CA PHE A 86 -3.79 8.05 -6.39
C PHE A 86 -5.22 8.39 -6.80
N GLU A 87 -5.44 9.51 -7.51
CA GLU A 87 -6.77 9.95 -7.93
C GLU A 87 -7.46 8.92 -8.85
N LYS A 88 -6.69 8.26 -9.71
CA LYS A 88 -7.20 7.24 -10.63
C LYS A 88 -7.63 5.96 -9.93
N LEU A 89 -6.85 5.49 -8.95
CA LEU A 89 -7.00 4.16 -8.35
C LEU A 89 -7.66 4.19 -6.97
N ARG A 90 -7.94 5.38 -6.41
CA ARG A 90 -8.50 5.49 -5.06
C ARG A 90 -9.82 4.72 -4.89
N ALA A 91 -10.70 4.78 -5.87
CA ALA A 91 -11.98 4.07 -5.82
C ALA A 91 -11.83 2.54 -5.87
N ASP A 92 -10.75 2.04 -6.47
CA ASP A 92 -10.46 0.61 -6.53
C ASP A 92 -10.09 0.06 -5.15
N VAL A 93 -9.53 0.90 -4.25
CA VAL A 93 -9.29 0.53 -2.84
C VAL A 93 -10.60 0.20 -2.14
N ASP A 94 -11.65 1.01 -2.30
CA ASP A 94 -12.96 0.74 -1.68
C ASP A 94 -13.60 -0.53 -2.24
N THR A 95 -13.41 -0.80 -3.52
CA THR A 95 -13.86 -2.04 -4.15
C THR A 95 -13.09 -3.24 -3.61
N CYS A 96 -11.77 -3.10 -3.47
CA CYS A 96 -10.88 -4.11 -2.89
C CYS A 96 -11.25 -4.42 -1.43
N ALA A 97 -11.59 -3.39 -0.66
CA ALA A 97 -11.96 -3.50 0.75
C ALA A 97 -13.10 -4.51 1.00
N ARG A 98 -14.00 -4.68 0.06
CA ARG A 98 -15.09 -5.67 0.15
C ARG A 98 -14.59 -7.12 0.29
N SER A 99 -13.34 -7.39 -0.05
CA SER A 99 -12.74 -8.72 0.06
C SER A 99 -12.21 -9.03 1.46
N PHE A 100 -11.87 -8.01 2.26
CA PHE A 100 -11.27 -8.20 3.59
C PHE A 100 -12.06 -7.54 4.72
N VAL A 101 -13.01 -6.68 4.41
CA VAL A 101 -13.89 -6.05 5.41
C VAL A 101 -15.07 -6.97 5.69
N THR A 102 -15.23 -7.37 6.94
CA THR A 102 -16.32 -8.24 7.40
C THR A 102 -17.51 -7.45 7.92
N ASP A 103 -17.29 -6.25 8.42
CA ASP A 103 -18.31 -5.32 8.88
C ASP A 103 -18.10 -3.96 8.22
N PRO A 104 -18.95 -3.59 7.24
CA PRO A 104 -18.83 -2.31 6.54
C PRO A 104 -19.02 -1.07 7.43
N GLU A 105 -19.71 -1.19 8.57
CA GLU A 105 -19.92 -0.08 9.49
C GLU A 105 -18.65 0.30 10.25
N THR A 106 -17.72 -0.63 10.36
CA THR A 106 -16.44 -0.44 11.06
C THR A 106 -15.24 -0.48 10.11
N PHE A 107 -15.49 -0.41 8.79
CA PHE A 107 -14.41 -0.22 7.82
C PHE A 107 -13.71 1.11 8.05
N GLU A 108 -12.39 1.07 8.15
CA GLU A 108 -11.58 2.25 8.33
C GLU A 108 -10.60 2.45 7.18
N THR A 109 -10.44 3.71 6.80
CA THR A 109 -9.49 4.14 5.80
C THR A 109 -8.90 5.50 6.16
N ILE A 110 -7.59 5.63 5.98
CA ILE A 110 -6.87 6.89 6.13
C ILE A 110 -6.25 7.23 4.78
N GLU A 111 -6.56 8.41 4.29
CA GLU A 111 -6.06 8.92 3.01
C GLU A 111 -5.12 10.09 3.24
N GLN A 112 -3.93 9.95 2.72
CA GLN A 112 -2.93 11.03 2.68
C GLN A 112 -2.14 10.88 1.40
N SER A 113 -2.60 11.54 0.34
CA SER A 113 -1.98 11.40 -0.99
C SER A 113 -0.44 11.54 -0.91
N PRO A 114 0.32 10.62 -1.49
CA PRO A 114 -0.08 9.53 -2.39
C PRO A 114 -0.36 8.18 -1.69
N PHE A 115 -0.69 8.18 -0.39
CA PHE A 115 -0.89 6.97 0.42
C PHE A 115 -2.35 6.76 0.80
N VAL A 116 -2.74 5.48 0.93
CA VAL A 116 -3.99 5.06 1.57
C VAL A 116 -3.67 3.88 2.49
N VAL A 117 -4.18 3.91 3.72
CA VAL A 117 -4.23 2.73 4.60
C VAL A 117 -5.69 2.34 4.76
N ALA A 118 -5.99 1.06 4.63
CA ALA A 118 -7.33 0.53 4.82
C ALA A 118 -7.30 -0.76 5.63
N GLY A 119 -8.36 -1.05 6.37
CA GLY A 119 -8.50 -2.27 7.15
C GLY A 119 -9.84 -2.40 7.85
N GLN A 120 -10.05 -3.56 8.46
CA GLN A 120 -11.20 -3.77 9.33
C GLN A 120 -10.95 -3.07 10.66
N GLY A 121 -11.85 -2.17 11.01
CA GLY A 121 -11.92 -1.53 12.32
C GLY A 121 -12.99 -2.16 13.23
N PRO A 122 -13.37 -1.45 14.29
CA PRO A 122 -12.87 -0.11 14.65
C PRO A 122 -11.43 -0.15 15.16
N TRP A 123 -10.62 0.83 14.79
CA TRP A 123 -9.29 1.00 15.35
C TRP A 123 -9.36 1.83 16.64
N ALA A 124 -8.44 1.54 17.57
CA ALA A 124 -8.35 2.31 18.79
C ALA A 124 -7.93 3.77 18.49
N PRO A 125 -8.49 4.78 19.19
CA PRO A 125 -8.34 6.19 18.81
C PRO A 125 -6.88 6.69 18.75
N ASP A 126 -6.05 6.33 19.73
CA ASP A 126 -4.65 6.78 19.76
C ASP A 126 -3.82 6.10 18.67
N PHE A 127 -4.11 4.83 18.39
CA PHE A 127 -3.51 4.08 17.30
C PHE A 127 -3.87 4.70 15.94
N GLU A 128 -5.16 4.96 15.69
CA GLU A 128 -5.61 5.60 14.45
C GLU A 128 -4.93 6.97 14.24
N ALA A 129 -4.89 7.80 15.28
CA ALA A 129 -4.25 9.11 15.24
C ALA A 129 -2.75 9.02 14.95
N ALA A 130 -2.06 8.00 15.51
CA ALA A 130 -0.64 7.76 15.25
C ALA A 130 -0.39 7.33 13.81
N VAL A 131 -1.23 6.43 13.26
CA VAL A 131 -1.15 6.01 11.86
C VAL A 131 -1.39 7.20 10.92
N ARG A 132 -2.42 7.99 11.18
CA ARG A 132 -2.74 9.20 10.41
C ARG A 132 -1.56 10.17 10.36
N THR A 133 -1.02 10.51 11.53
CA THR A 133 0.11 11.44 11.63
C THR A 133 1.38 10.89 10.95
N ALA A 134 1.62 9.58 11.05
CA ALA A 134 2.75 8.95 10.37
C ALA A 134 2.64 9.10 8.84
N LEU A 135 1.45 8.90 8.28
CA LEU A 135 1.22 9.06 6.83
C LEU A 135 1.35 10.53 6.41
N GLU A 136 0.80 11.46 7.18
CA GLU A 136 0.91 12.91 6.91
C GLU A 136 2.37 13.36 6.82
N ILE A 137 3.20 12.92 7.76
CA ILE A 137 4.63 13.29 7.77
C ILE A 137 5.39 12.59 6.65
N ALA A 138 5.09 11.31 6.40
CA ALA A 138 5.75 10.56 5.33
C ALA A 138 5.37 11.09 3.94
N ALA A 139 4.15 11.57 3.75
CA ALA A 139 3.70 12.22 2.52
C ALA A 139 4.38 13.59 2.30
N GLY A 140 4.89 14.20 3.35
CA GLY A 140 5.46 15.54 3.30
C GLY A 140 4.41 16.62 3.03
N THR A 141 4.90 17.81 2.64
CA THR A 141 4.02 18.93 2.27
C THR A 141 3.48 18.82 0.84
N GLY A 142 3.48 17.61 0.31
CA GLY A 142 2.86 17.13 -0.91
C GLY A 142 2.84 18.10 -2.11
N ASP A 143 3.70 17.91 -3.06
CA ASP A 143 3.49 18.38 -4.44
C ASP A 143 2.82 17.28 -5.27
#